data_76bc50e5d6650ea28f9601bc3c0a0bb5
#
_entry.id   76bc50e5d6650ea28f9601bc3c0a0bb5
#
_cell.length_a   1.000
_cell.length_b   1.000
_cell.length_c   1.000
_cell.angle_alpha   90.00
_cell.angle_beta   90.00
_cell.angle_gamma   90.00
#
_symmetry.space_group_name_H-M   'P 1'
#
loop_
_entity.id
_entity.type
_entity.pdbx_description
1 polymer ?
#
loop_
_entity_poly.entity_id
_entity_poly.type
_entity_poly.pdbx_seq_one_letter_code
_entity_poly.pdbx_strand_id
1 'polypeptide(L)'
;LFKNSYFDYPLTPLNALFGLGIFESISIGFSYLTARMKSYLGLRKINNFEDWIVDKFGKKLFNNFFKNYTEKVWGIDCREIGADWAAQRIKGLSLSTAIKFALFPNSKKKPKTLVNKFYYPRLGAGMLWKKFEENIIHKDIEILKEQKVTSITTSQQGFTVSFQDNQGNQKSVETKNIFFSNPLLEFIKIFDHDIPQNVLNAAKSLRYRNHISVHVTVDKKLFDDNWIYIHSPNIDMARISDFTNFSESMSPQGAYPLTLEYFCFEEDDIWNQNNDKIIDYGLKELRSIFGVDFNIIHSEVSRSPKAYPVIKTGYQIHIDVIRNWLLSLPNITAIGRSGMFKYNNQDHAMATGLYAARTFLGKGNYDPWEVNVDGEYQEEIRNN
;
A
#
# COMPACT_ATOMS: atom_id res chain seq x y z
N LEU A 1 12.39 4.31 12.64
CA LEU A 1 13.78 4.68 12.93
C LEU A 1 14.13 6.00 12.22
N PHE A 2 14.66 6.98 12.97
CA PHE A 2 15.14 8.27 12.45
C PHE A 2 16.35 8.76 13.26
N LYS A 3 17.44 9.16 12.58
CA LYS A 3 18.70 9.61 13.23
C LYS A 3 19.20 8.67 14.34
N ASN A 4 19.20 7.36 14.07
CA ASN A 4 19.60 6.29 15.00
C ASN A 4 18.76 6.21 16.30
N SER A 5 17.58 6.85 16.32
CA SER A 5 16.65 6.78 17.45
C SER A 5 15.36 6.10 17.03
N TYR A 6 14.82 5.26 17.93
CA TYR A 6 13.51 4.62 17.74
C TYR A 6 12.41 5.55 18.28
N PHE A 7 11.32 5.61 17.53
CA PHE A 7 10.14 6.39 17.88
C PHE A 7 8.92 5.50 17.87
N ASP A 8 8.08 5.64 18.87
CA ASP A 8 6.81 4.91 18.95
C ASP A 8 5.88 5.28 17.80
N TYR A 9 5.09 4.34 17.35
CA TYR A 9 3.99 4.60 16.44
C TYR A 9 2.66 4.25 17.12
N PRO A 10 1.79 5.25 17.27
CA PRO A 10 1.92 6.65 16.86
C PRO A 10 2.92 7.44 17.73
N LEU A 11 3.54 8.46 17.11
CA LEU A 11 4.51 9.31 17.77
C LEU A 11 3.90 9.99 19.00
N THR A 12 4.49 9.76 20.17
CA THR A 12 4.10 10.43 21.41
C THR A 12 4.97 11.66 21.68
N PRO A 13 4.44 12.75 22.29
CA PRO A 13 5.21 13.95 22.56
C PRO A 13 6.45 13.71 23.45
N LEU A 14 6.36 12.85 24.45
CA LEU A 14 7.48 12.50 25.31
C LEU A 14 8.56 11.72 24.54
N ASN A 15 8.17 10.73 23.75
CA ASN A 15 9.09 9.97 22.93
C ASN A 15 9.77 10.87 21.86
N ALA A 16 9.02 11.82 21.27
CA ALA A 16 9.57 12.82 20.37
C ALA A 16 10.58 13.75 21.10
N LEU A 17 10.26 14.21 22.31
CA LEU A 17 11.12 15.07 23.10
C LEU A 17 12.45 14.38 23.45
N PHE A 18 12.41 13.15 23.94
CA PHE A 18 13.61 12.40 24.31
C PHE A 18 14.42 11.95 23.10
N GLY A 19 13.74 11.52 22.01
CA GLY A 19 14.41 11.03 20.81
C GLY A 19 15.01 12.13 19.92
N LEU A 20 14.43 13.34 19.89
CA LEU A 20 14.91 14.46 19.08
C LEU A 20 15.74 15.48 19.90
N GLY A 21 15.57 15.49 21.21
CA GLY A 21 16.15 16.50 22.10
C GLY A 21 15.30 17.78 22.21
N ILE A 22 15.56 18.56 23.27
CA ILE A 22 14.71 19.68 23.68
C ILE A 22 14.68 20.82 22.65
N PHE A 23 15.80 21.16 22.03
CA PHE A 23 15.88 22.25 21.06
C PHE A 23 15.09 21.95 19.78
N GLU A 24 15.18 20.72 19.29
CA GLU A 24 14.43 20.27 18.11
C GLU A 24 12.93 20.23 18.41
N SER A 25 12.54 19.77 19.59
CA SER A 25 11.14 19.74 20.03
C SER A 25 10.53 21.14 20.16
N ILE A 26 11.27 22.10 20.70
CA ILE A 26 10.85 23.52 20.73
C ILE A 26 10.69 24.06 19.31
N SER A 27 11.65 23.78 18.41
CA SER A 27 11.59 24.18 17.02
C SER A 27 10.35 23.59 16.28
N ILE A 28 9.99 22.33 16.58
CA ILE A 28 8.76 21.71 16.09
C ILE A 28 7.52 22.45 16.58
N GLY A 29 7.48 22.80 17.90
CA GLY A 29 6.39 23.57 18.48
C GLY A 29 6.18 24.93 17.80
N PHE A 30 7.25 25.69 17.60
CA PHE A 30 7.19 26.97 16.88
C PHE A 30 6.73 26.78 15.42
N SER A 31 7.26 25.77 14.71
CA SER A 31 6.86 25.46 13.36
C SER A 31 5.37 25.11 13.25
N TYR A 32 4.84 24.38 14.24
CA TYR A 32 3.42 24.06 14.32
C TYR A 32 2.56 25.32 14.56
N LEU A 33 2.93 26.16 15.55
CA LEU A 33 2.19 27.38 15.85
C LEU A 33 2.13 28.33 14.64
N THR A 34 3.26 28.51 13.94
CA THR A 34 3.29 29.32 12.71
C THR A 34 2.42 28.75 11.61
N ALA A 35 2.39 27.42 11.43
CA ALA A 35 1.50 26.77 10.47
C ALA A 35 0.02 26.98 10.81
N ARG A 36 -0.35 26.82 12.10
CA ARG A 36 -1.72 27.03 12.58
C ARG A 36 -2.18 28.49 12.46
N MET A 37 -1.28 29.43 12.75
CA MET A 37 -1.57 30.85 12.59
C MET A 37 -1.83 31.22 11.12
N LYS A 38 -1.01 30.75 10.19
CA LYS A 38 -1.22 30.96 8.74
C LYS A 38 -2.53 30.34 8.26
N SER A 39 -2.89 29.15 8.76
CA SER A 39 -4.17 28.50 8.46
C SER A 39 -5.36 29.33 8.98
N TYR A 40 -5.29 29.80 10.24
CA TYR A 40 -6.33 30.62 10.85
C TYR A 40 -6.57 31.94 10.10
N LEU A 41 -5.49 32.56 9.61
CA LEU A 41 -5.55 33.81 8.82
C LEU A 41 -5.97 33.58 7.35
N GLY A 42 -6.29 32.34 6.94
CA GLY A 42 -6.65 32.03 5.56
C GLY A 42 -5.51 32.18 4.54
N LEU A 43 -4.27 32.32 5.01
CA LEU A 43 -3.09 32.54 4.16
C LEU A 43 -2.53 31.25 3.54
N ARG A 44 -3.16 30.11 3.81
CA ARG A 44 -2.69 28.81 3.34
C ARG A 44 -3.70 28.14 2.42
N LYS A 45 -3.24 27.73 1.25
CA LYS A 45 -3.99 26.85 0.34
C LYS A 45 -3.43 25.44 0.49
N ILE A 46 -4.30 24.43 0.49
CA ILE A 46 -3.95 23.01 0.56
C ILE A 46 -4.18 22.41 -0.83
N ASN A 47 -3.09 22.22 -1.57
CA ASN A 47 -3.13 21.71 -2.94
C ASN A 47 -2.58 20.27 -3.04
N ASN A 48 -1.75 19.84 -2.09
CA ASN A 48 -1.01 18.60 -2.15
C ASN A 48 -0.77 18.01 -0.74
N PHE A 49 -0.13 16.84 -0.68
CA PHE A 49 0.19 16.15 0.55
C PHE A 49 1.07 17.00 1.50
N GLU A 50 2.13 17.64 0.99
CA GLU A 50 2.99 18.50 1.81
C GLU A 50 2.18 19.60 2.49
N ASP A 51 1.35 20.32 1.73
CA ASP A 51 0.52 21.39 2.27
C ASP A 51 -0.39 20.90 3.38
N TRP A 52 -1.02 19.73 3.15
CA TRP A 52 -1.93 19.13 4.11
C TRP A 52 -1.22 18.73 5.42
N ILE A 53 -0.09 18.03 5.33
CA ILE A 53 0.67 17.62 6.52
C ILE A 53 1.23 18.84 7.25
N VAL A 54 1.79 19.81 6.54
CA VAL A 54 2.33 21.02 7.17
C VAL A 54 1.25 21.83 7.86
N ASP A 55 0.02 21.85 7.34
CA ASP A 55 -1.12 22.47 8.01
C ASP A 55 -1.45 21.81 9.36
N LYS A 56 -1.40 20.48 9.44
CA LYS A 56 -1.79 19.71 10.63
C LYS A 56 -0.66 19.52 11.64
N PHE A 57 0.61 19.51 11.19
CA PHE A 57 1.75 19.10 12.03
C PHE A 57 2.93 20.10 12.02
N GLY A 58 2.93 21.08 11.12
CA GLY A 58 4.02 22.02 10.93
C GLY A 58 5.14 21.51 10.03
N LYS A 59 5.88 22.43 9.41
CA LYS A 59 6.93 22.13 8.40
C LYS A 59 8.07 21.28 8.97
N LYS A 60 8.45 21.53 10.22
CA LYS A 60 9.57 20.83 10.85
C LYS A 60 9.26 19.35 11.06
N LEU A 61 8.07 19.04 11.58
CA LEU A 61 7.65 17.65 11.77
C LEU A 61 7.46 16.93 10.43
N PHE A 62 6.92 17.64 9.43
CA PHE A 62 6.83 17.12 8.07
C PHE A 62 8.21 16.69 7.54
N ASN A 63 9.22 17.57 7.62
CA ASN A 63 10.55 17.26 7.13
C ASN A 63 11.20 16.08 7.87
N ASN A 64 10.96 15.94 9.18
CA ASN A 64 11.60 14.90 9.99
C ASN A 64 10.94 13.53 9.83
N PHE A 65 9.61 13.45 9.74
CA PHE A 65 8.90 12.17 9.85
C PHE A 65 8.01 11.81 8.64
N PHE A 66 7.71 12.76 7.76
CA PHE A 66 6.83 12.46 6.64
C PHE A 66 7.56 12.48 5.31
N LYS A 67 8.36 13.51 5.04
CA LYS A 67 8.94 13.75 3.72
C LYS A 67 9.73 12.55 3.21
N ASN A 68 10.83 12.20 3.88
CA ASN A 68 11.77 11.18 3.39
C ASN A 68 11.08 9.82 3.20
N TYR A 69 10.28 9.39 4.17
CA TYR A 69 9.58 8.12 4.08
C TYR A 69 8.55 8.13 2.93
N THR A 70 7.77 9.21 2.81
CA THR A 70 6.75 9.31 1.77
C THR A 70 7.38 9.33 0.38
N GLU A 71 8.42 10.13 0.16
CA GLU A 71 9.13 10.20 -1.12
C GLU A 71 9.83 8.86 -1.46
N LYS A 72 10.35 8.15 -0.47
CA LYS A 72 10.92 6.80 -0.64
C LYS A 72 9.87 5.79 -1.13
N VAL A 73 8.69 5.77 -0.51
CA VAL A 73 7.59 4.87 -0.89
C VAL A 73 6.98 5.24 -2.23
N TRP A 74 6.68 6.52 -2.46
CA TRP A 74 5.95 6.97 -3.65
C TRP A 74 6.84 7.28 -4.85
N GLY A 75 8.14 7.55 -4.63
CA GLY A 75 9.11 7.85 -5.69
C GLY A 75 8.86 9.19 -6.40
N ILE A 76 8.04 10.06 -5.81
CA ILE A 76 7.73 11.41 -6.30
C ILE A 76 7.80 12.41 -5.15
N ASP A 77 8.00 13.68 -5.47
CA ASP A 77 8.00 14.77 -4.48
C ASP A 77 6.63 14.83 -3.75
N CYS A 78 6.64 15.09 -2.46
CA CYS A 78 5.43 15.22 -1.64
C CYS A 78 4.46 16.29 -2.16
N ARG A 79 4.94 17.28 -2.92
CA ARG A 79 4.11 18.32 -3.57
C ARG A 79 3.35 17.80 -4.80
N GLU A 80 3.75 16.66 -5.34
CA GLU A 80 3.06 16.01 -6.45
C GLU A 80 1.99 15.01 -5.99
N ILE A 81 1.97 14.63 -4.71
CA ILE A 81 0.99 13.69 -4.14
C ILE A 81 -0.30 14.45 -3.81
N GLY A 82 -1.47 13.88 -4.12
CA GLY A 82 -2.77 14.48 -3.83
C GLY A 82 -3.02 14.68 -2.34
N ALA A 83 -3.62 15.80 -1.97
CA ALA A 83 -3.99 16.12 -0.59
C ALA A 83 -5.07 15.18 -0.03
N ASP A 84 -5.95 14.67 -0.90
CA ASP A 84 -7.02 13.71 -0.61
C ASP A 84 -6.46 12.40 -0.04
N TRP A 85 -5.35 11.91 -0.57
CA TRP A 85 -4.69 10.72 -0.02
C TRP A 85 -4.25 10.91 1.44
N ALA A 86 -3.68 12.08 1.79
CA ALA A 86 -3.30 12.40 3.18
C ALA A 86 -4.54 12.46 4.08
N ALA A 87 -5.61 13.09 3.60
CA ALA A 87 -6.85 13.23 4.34
C ALA A 87 -7.51 11.88 4.64
N GLN A 88 -7.45 10.93 3.72
CA GLN A 88 -7.95 9.56 3.91
C GLN A 88 -7.18 8.79 4.99
N ARG A 89 -5.85 8.90 5.00
CA ARG A 89 -4.96 8.09 5.86
C ARG A 89 -4.76 8.64 7.26
N ILE A 90 -4.87 9.95 7.44
CA ILE A 90 -4.52 10.63 8.69
C ILE A 90 -5.75 11.35 9.26
N LYS A 91 -6.95 10.75 9.11
CA LYS A 91 -8.21 11.32 9.63
C LYS A 91 -8.14 11.57 11.12
N GLY A 92 -8.59 12.75 11.53
CA GLY A 92 -8.72 13.10 12.95
C GLY A 92 -7.42 13.29 13.71
N LEU A 93 -6.23 13.16 13.07
CA LEU A 93 -4.94 13.40 13.68
C LEU A 93 -4.42 14.79 13.36
N SER A 94 -3.95 15.47 14.41
CA SER A 94 -3.17 16.70 14.35
C SER A 94 -2.19 16.68 15.52
N LEU A 95 -1.17 17.52 15.50
CA LEU A 95 -0.22 17.58 16.62
C LEU A 95 -0.93 17.91 17.95
N SER A 96 -1.90 18.82 17.94
CA SER A 96 -2.70 19.12 19.14
C SER A 96 -3.52 17.94 19.62
N THR A 97 -4.10 17.16 18.70
CA THR A 97 -4.83 15.93 19.03
C THR A 97 -3.87 14.89 19.63
N ALA A 98 -2.71 14.67 19.01
CA ALA A 98 -1.70 13.75 19.51
C ALA A 98 -1.20 14.15 20.93
N ILE A 99 -0.91 15.42 21.17
CA ILE A 99 -0.52 15.94 22.49
C ILE A 99 -1.63 15.72 23.50
N LYS A 100 -2.89 16.03 23.16
CA LYS A 100 -4.04 15.82 24.04
C LYS A 100 -4.18 14.36 24.49
N PHE A 101 -4.03 13.41 23.56
CA PHE A 101 -4.12 11.98 23.91
C PHE A 101 -2.93 11.49 24.73
N ALA A 102 -1.74 12.02 24.50
CA ALA A 102 -0.57 11.69 25.32
C ALA A 102 -0.68 12.22 26.75
N LEU A 103 -1.24 13.41 26.95
CA LEU A 103 -1.48 14.00 28.27
C LEU A 103 -2.71 13.39 28.97
N PHE A 104 -3.70 12.93 28.23
CA PHE A 104 -4.96 12.36 28.74
C PHE A 104 -5.26 10.99 28.11
N PRO A 105 -4.50 9.93 28.44
CA PRO A 105 -4.60 8.61 27.77
C PRO A 105 -5.96 7.91 28.01
N ASN A 106 -6.71 8.31 29.04
CA ASN A 106 -8.04 7.76 29.35
C ASN A 106 -9.22 8.50 28.68
N SER A 107 -8.94 9.41 27.74
CA SER A 107 -9.99 10.11 26.99
C SER A 107 -10.84 9.13 26.17
N LYS A 108 -12.18 9.20 26.33
CA LYS A 108 -13.16 8.33 25.64
C LYS A 108 -13.16 8.48 24.10
N LYS A 109 -12.45 9.47 23.55
CA LYS A 109 -12.37 9.74 22.10
C LYS A 109 -10.95 9.47 21.58
N LYS A 110 -10.52 8.20 21.58
CA LYS A 110 -9.27 7.82 20.88
C LYS A 110 -9.48 7.95 19.37
N PRO A 111 -8.47 8.43 18.61
CA PRO A 111 -8.54 8.35 17.15
C PRO A 111 -8.69 6.89 16.71
N LYS A 112 -9.67 6.62 15.87
CA LYS A 112 -10.00 5.27 15.40
C LYS A 112 -8.90 4.62 14.54
N THR A 113 -7.93 5.41 14.08
CA THR A 113 -6.79 4.96 13.27
C THR A 113 -5.67 4.26 14.07
N LEU A 114 -5.81 4.13 15.39
CA LEU A 114 -4.79 3.56 16.27
C LEU A 114 -5.22 2.18 16.75
N VAL A 115 -4.90 1.16 15.96
CA VAL A 115 -5.12 -0.24 16.33
C VAL A 115 -4.01 -0.69 17.27
N ASN A 116 -4.35 -0.93 18.54
CA ASN A 116 -3.40 -1.42 19.55
C ASN A 116 -3.21 -2.95 19.51
N LYS A 117 -4.20 -3.68 19.00
CA LYS A 117 -4.19 -5.14 18.90
C LYS A 117 -4.95 -5.57 17.65
N PHE A 118 -4.45 -6.60 16.98
CA PHE A 118 -5.09 -7.21 15.82
C PHE A 118 -4.91 -8.73 15.86
N TYR A 119 -5.81 -9.45 15.20
CA TYR A 119 -5.68 -10.88 14.98
C TYR A 119 -4.77 -11.12 13.77
N TYR A 120 -3.90 -12.13 13.89
CA TYR A 120 -3.04 -12.53 12.80
C TYR A 120 -3.10 -14.06 12.63
N PRO A 121 -3.18 -14.59 11.41
CA PRO A 121 -3.20 -16.05 11.20
C PRO A 121 -1.88 -16.68 11.63
N ARG A 122 -1.95 -17.79 12.35
CA ARG A 122 -0.80 -18.45 13.00
C ARG A 122 0.37 -18.74 12.06
N LEU A 123 0.11 -19.12 10.81
CA LEU A 123 1.12 -19.40 9.79
C LEU A 123 1.15 -18.31 8.69
N GLY A 124 0.80 -17.07 9.03
CA GLY A 124 0.82 -15.95 8.10
C GLY A 124 -0.49 -15.70 7.35
N ALA A 125 -0.58 -14.54 6.71
CA ALA A 125 -1.79 -14.10 5.98
C ALA A 125 -2.21 -15.07 4.86
N GLY A 126 -1.28 -15.84 4.30
CA GLY A 126 -1.56 -16.87 3.28
C GLY A 126 -2.54 -17.95 3.72
N MET A 127 -2.66 -18.23 5.05
CA MET A 127 -3.65 -19.20 5.56
C MET A 127 -5.08 -18.84 5.17
N LEU A 128 -5.43 -17.55 5.20
CA LEU A 128 -6.76 -17.09 4.84
C LEU A 128 -7.06 -17.43 3.37
N TRP A 129 -6.13 -17.13 2.47
CA TRP A 129 -6.29 -17.35 1.04
C TRP A 129 -6.32 -18.83 0.68
N LYS A 130 -5.47 -19.65 1.31
CA LYS A 130 -5.53 -21.12 1.15
C LYS A 130 -6.89 -21.67 1.55
N LYS A 131 -7.47 -21.17 2.66
CA LYS A 131 -8.80 -21.61 3.11
C LYS A 131 -9.92 -21.17 2.17
N PHE A 132 -9.80 -19.97 1.60
CA PHE A 132 -10.72 -19.51 0.54
C PHE A 132 -10.64 -20.41 -0.69
N GLU A 133 -9.42 -20.70 -1.17
CA GLU A 133 -9.19 -21.58 -2.32
C GLU A 133 -9.79 -22.96 -2.12
N GLU A 134 -9.52 -23.60 -0.99
CA GLU A 134 -10.13 -24.90 -0.64
C GLU A 134 -11.66 -24.85 -0.70
N ASN A 135 -12.27 -23.82 -0.13
CA ASN A 135 -13.74 -23.69 -0.13
C ASN A 135 -14.32 -23.40 -1.52
N ILE A 136 -13.57 -22.79 -2.42
CA ILE A 136 -14.01 -22.49 -3.79
C ILE A 136 -13.93 -23.76 -4.65
N ILE A 137 -12.82 -24.51 -4.58
CA ILE A 137 -12.60 -25.74 -5.36
C ILE A 137 -13.72 -26.77 -5.06
N HIS A 138 -14.17 -26.88 -3.82
CA HIS A 138 -15.28 -27.78 -3.46
C HIS A 138 -16.65 -27.41 -4.10
N LYS A 139 -16.72 -26.29 -4.84
CA LYS A 139 -17.95 -25.81 -5.50
C LYS A 139 -17.87 -25.83 -7.02
N ASP A 140 -17.06 -26.72 -7.58
CA ASP A 140 -16.84 -26.87 -9.02
C ASP A 140 -16.34 -25.58 -9.71
N ILE A 141 -15.60 -24.75 -8.95
CA ILE A 141 -14.97 -23.54 -9.47
C ILE A 141 -13.50 -23.85 -9.75
N GLU A 142 -13.08 -23.68 -10.98
CA GLU A 142 -11.70 -23.89 -11.38
C GLU A 142 -10.83 -22.66 -11.07
N ILE A 143 -9.65 -22.88 -10.49
CA ILE A 143 -8.62 -21.86 -10.25
C ILE A 143 -7.38 -22.24 -11.04
N LEU A 144 -7.14 -21.54 -12.16
CA LEU A 144 -5.97 -21.74 -13.01
C LEU A 144 -4.81 -20.88 -12.50
N LYS A 145 -3.83 -21.51 -11.87
CA LYS A 145 -2.60 -20.85 -11.42
C LYS A 145 -1.54 -20.87 -12.52
N GLU A 146 -0.57 -19.95 -12.43
CA GLU A 146 0.56 -19.85 -13.35
C GLU A 146 0.11 -19.69 -14.83
N GLN A 147 -1.05 -19.05 -15.02
CA GLN A 147 -1.61 -18.75 -16.32
C GLN A 147 -1.62 -17.25 -16.57
N LYS A 148 -0.95 -16.81 -17.62
CA LYS A 148 -0.91 -15.41 -18.02
C LYS A 148 -1.93 -15.15 -19.12
N VAL A 149 -2.93 -14.31 -18.86
CA VAL A 149 -3.86 -13.84 -19.89
C VAL A 149 -3.08 -13.02 -20.92
N THR A 150 -3.22 -13.39 -22.20
CA THR A 150 -2.49 -12.76 -23.32
C THR A 150 -3.39 -11.91 -24.20
N SER A 151 -4.67 -12.28 -24.36
CA SER A 151 -5.66 -11.48 -25.08
C SER A 151 -7.08 -11.74 -24.60
N ILE A 152 -7.94 -10.76 -24.82
CA ILE A 152 -9.38 -10.83 -24.61
C ILE A 152 -10.01 -10.27 -25.88
N THR A 153 -10.72 -11.12 -26.64
CA THR A 153 -11.42 -10.74 -27.88
C THR A 153 -12.92 -10.85 -27.70
N THR A 154 -13.69 -10.01 -28.38
CA THR A 154 -15.15 -10.14 -28.43
C THR A 154 -15.55 -11.32 -29.31
N SER A 155 -16.52 -12.09 -28.85
CA SER A 155 -17.14 -13.21 -29.62
C SER A 155 -18.64 -12.99 -29.78
N GLN A 156 -19.31 -13.85 -30.57
CA GLN A 156 -20.77 -13.77 -30.76
C GLN A 156 -21.55 -14.00 -29.43
N GLN A 157 -20.95 -14.71 -28.48
CA GLN A 157 -21.59 -15.07 -27.19
C GLN A 157 -20.99 -14.37 -25.97
N GLY A 158 -20.09 -13.42 -26.17
CA GLY A 158 -19.39 -12.72 -25.08
C GLY A 158 -17.93 -12.45 -25.40
N PHE A 159 -17.01 -13.14 -24.75
CA PHE A 159 -15.57 -12.95 -24.88
C PHE A 159 -14.83 -14.28 -24.98
N THR A 160 -13.77 -14.29 -25.78
CA THR A 160 -12.75 -15.34 -25.76
C THR A 160 -11.54 -14.81 -24.98
N VAL A 161 -11.20 -15.45 -23.88
CA VAL A 161 -10.03 -15.12 -23.06
C VAL A 161 -8.93 -16.12 -23.36
N SER A 162 -7.85 -15.68 -23.97
CA SER A 162 -6.67 -16.49 -24.26
C SER A 162 -5.61 -16.31 -23.18
N PHE A 163 -4.97 -17.39 -22.79
CA PHE A 163 -3.92 -17.39 -21.76
C PHE A 163 -2.86 -18.46 -22.06
N GLN A 164 -1.69 -18.28 -21.48
CA GLN A 164 -0.56 -19.22 -21.63
C GLN A 164 0.04 -19.57 -20.27
N ASP A 165 0.51 -20.80 -20.16
CA ASP A 165 1.28 -21.26 -19.01
C ASP A 165 2.77 -20.84 -19.08
N ASN A 166 3.56 -21.18 -18.05
CA ASN A 166 4.98 -20.88 -17.99
C ASN A 166 5.84 -21.60 -19.04
N GLN A 167 5.26 -22.61 -19.72
CA GLN A 167 5.89 -23.36 -20.82
C GLN A 167 5.53 -22.79 -22.19
N GLY A 168 4.64 -21.79 -22.24
CA GLY A 168 4.18 -21.15 -23.46
C GLY A 168 2.99 -21.86 -24.14
N ASN A 169 2.42 -22.91 -23.53
CA ASN A 169 1.24 -23.56 -24.06
C ASN A 169 0.03 -22.63 -23.99
N GLN A 170 -0.60 -22.40 -25.13
CA GLN A 170 -1.77 -21.52 -25.22
C GLN A 170 -3.07 -22.28 -25.01
N LYS A 171 -3.99 -21.67 -24.30
CA LYS A 171 -5.37 -22.12 -24.09
C LYS A 171 -6.32 -20.94 -24.19
N SER A 172 -7.60 -21.23 -24.36
CA SER A 172 -8.64 -20.20 -24.34
C SER A 172 -9.91 -20.71 -23.67
N VAL A 173 -10.73 -19.78 -23.18
CA VAL A 173 -12.04 -20.03 -22.59
C VAL A 173 -13.03 -18.99 -23.10
N GLU A 174 -14.24 -19.45 -23.42
CA GLU A 174 -15.37 -18.58 -23.77
C GLU A 174 -16.11 -18.18 -22.47
N THR A 175 -16.44 -16.90 -22.35
CA THR A 175 -17.19 -16.38 -21.20
C THR A 175 -18.11 -15.24 -21.58
N LYS A 176 -19.21 -15.08 -20.84
CA LYS A 176 -20.12 -13.95 -21.03
C LYS A 176 -19.74 -12.72 -20.18
N ASN A 177 -19.00 -12.91 -19.08
CA ASN A 177 -18.70 -11.86 -18.14
C ASN A 177 -17.26 -11.92 -17.67
N ILE A 178 -16.64 -10.78 -17.51
CA ILE A 178 -15.26 -10.64 -17.02
C ILE A 178 -15.22 -9.74 -15.80
N PHE A 179 -14.64 -10.23 -14.71
CA PHE A 179 -14.21 -9.44 -13.57
C PHE A 179 -12.68 -9.41 -13.56
N PHE A 180 -12.07 -8.26 -13.70
CA PHE A 180 -10.62 -8.17 -13.77
C PHE A 180 -10.03 -7.34 -12.63
N SER A 181 -8.84 -7.75 -12.14
CA SER A 181 -8.12 -7.07 -11.07
C SER A 181 -6.68 -6.72 -11.42
N ASN A 182 -6.22 -7.04 -12.63
CA ASN A 182 -4.90 -6.64 -13.13
C ASN A 182 -4.85 -5.11 -13.37
N PRO A 183 -3.65 -4.50 -13.44
CA PRO A 183 -3.51 -3.06 -13.67
C PRO A 183 -4.25 -2.59 -14.94
N LEU A 184 -4.89 -1.42 -14.85
CA LEU A 184 -5.73 -0.87 -15.93
C LEU A 184 -5.02 -0.82 -17.27
N LEU A 185 -3.78 -0.34 -17.32
CA LEU A 185 -3.01 -0.32 -18.56
C LEU A 185 -2.77 -1.72 -19.13
N GLU A 186 -2.51 -2.70 -18.26
CA GLU A 186 -2.29 -4.09 -18.71
C GLU A 186 -3.58 -4.72 -19.22
N PHE A 187 -4.73 -4.42 -18.59
CA PHE A 187 -6.04 -4.85 -19.11
C PHE A 187 -6.28 -4.27 -20.51
N ILE A 188 -6.06 -2.96 -20.68
CA ILE A 188 -6.24 -2.26 -21.96
C ILE A 188 -5.35 -2.84 -23.06
N LYS A 189 -4.11 -3.23 -22.75
CA LYS A 189 -3.18 -3.80 -23.74
C LYS A 189 -3.60 -5.18 -24.26
N ILE A 190 -4.28 -5.98 -23.45
CA ILE A 190 -4.72 -7.33 -23.82
C ILE A 190 -6.15 -7.39 -24.31
N PHE A 191 -6.90 -6.29 -24.21
CA PHE A 191 -8.29 -6.20 -24.67
C PHE A 191 -8.31 -5.77 -26.14
N ASP A 192 -8.58 -6.73 -27.02
CA ASP A 192 -8.66 -6.53 -28.47
C ASP A 192 -10.03 -5.93 -28.84
N HIS A 193 -10.12 -4.64 -28.72
CA HIS A 193 -11.30 -3.81 -29.01
C HIS A 193 -10.84 -2.45 -29.50
N ASP A 194 -11.71 -1.73 -30.21
CA ASP A 194 -11.44 -0.34 -30.62
C ASP A 194 -11.48 0.58 -29.40
N ILE A 195 -10.28 0.84 -28.83
CA ILE A 195 -10.12 1.63 -27.61
C ILE A 195 -9.93 3.09 -27.98
N PRO A 196 -10.80 4.00 -27.50
CA PRO A 196 -10.67 5.43 -27.79
C PRO A 196 -9.31 6.00 -27.38
N GLN A 197 -8.73 6.87 -28.20
CA GLN A 197 -7.39 7.41 -28.00
C GLN A 197 -7.24 8.17 -26.66
N ASN A 198 -8.28 8.84 -26.19
CA ASN A 198 -8.30 9.50 -24.90
C ASN A 198 -8.19 8.51 -23.73
N VAL A 199 -8.77 7.30 -23.84
CA VAL A 199 -8.65 6.21 -22.87
C VAL A 199 -7.22 5.65 -22.84
N LEU A 200 -6.62 5.42 -24.02
CA LEU A 200 -5.22 4.99 -24.12
C LEU A 200 -4.27 6.02 -23.49
N ASN A 201 -4.49 7.30 -23.77
CA ASN A 201 -3.68 8.38 -23.19
C ASN A 201 -3.84 8.48 -21.68
N ALA A 202 -5.07 8.36 -21.17
CA ALA A 202 -5.36 8.34 -19.75
C ALA A 202 -4.67 7.16 -19.06
N ALA A 203 -4.75 5.95 -19.62
CA ALA A 203 -4.11 4.76 -19.07
C ALA A 203 -2.57 4.87 -19.02
N LYS A 204 -1.95 5.42 -20.07
CA LYS A 204 -0.50 5.69 -20.12
C LYS A 204 -0.03 6.74 -19.11
N SER A 205 -0.92 7.62 -18.66
CA SER A 205 -0.62 8.63 -17.64
C SER A 205 -0.61 8.07 -16.22
N LEU A 206 -1.14 6.86 -16.01
CA LEU A 206 -1.15 6.20 -14.72
C LEU A 206 0.17 5.47 -14.47
N ARG A 207 0.82 5.81 -13.35
CA ARG A 207 2.07 5.18 -12.92
C ARG A 207 1.86 4.28 -11.72
N TYR A 208 2.68 3.24 -11.64
CA TYR A 208 2.71 2.33 -10.50
C TYR A 208 4.12 2.25 -9.94
N ARG A 209 4.22 2.05 -8.63
CA ARG A 209 5.46 1.62 -7.97
C ARG A 209 5.52 0.11 -7.94
N ASN A 210 6.68 -0.41 -8.23
CA ASN A 210 7.05 -1.79 -7.97
C ASN A 210 7.51 -1.93 -6.53
N HIS A 211 7.48 -3.16 -6.02
CA HIS A 211 7.90 -3.49 -4.68
C HIS A 211 8.85 -4.69 -4.70
N ILE A 212 9.97 -4.55 -4.02
CA ILE A 212 10.94 -5.62 -3.81
C ILE A 212 10.91 -5.97 -2.33
N SER A 213 10.72 -7.25 -2.03
CA SER A 213 10.91 -7.82 -0.70
C SER A 213 12.16 -8.67 -0.70
N VAL A 214 13.14 -8.30 0.12
CA VAL A 214 14.29 -9.16 0.42
C VAL A 214 13.97 -9.89 1.71
N HIS A 215 13.75 -11.20 1.61
CA HIS A 215 13.50 -12.07 2.73
C HIS A 215 14.83 -12.62 3.23
N VAL A 216 15.13 -12.36 4.50
CA VAL A 216 16.37 -12.82 5.13
C VAL A 216 16.04 -13.47 6.46
N THR A 217 16.44 -14.72 6.64
CA THR A 217 16.33 -15.40 7.93
C THR A 217 17.69 -15.33 8.63
N VAL A 218 17.72 -14.78 9.84
CA VAL A 218 18.93 -14.64 10.66
C VAL A 218 18.84 -15.48 11.93
N ASP A 219 19.98 -15.77 12.55
CA ASP A 219 20.09 -16.58 13.77
C ASP A 219 19.88 -15.78 15.06
N LYS A 220 19.60 -14.48 14.95
CA LYS A 220 19.49 -13.56 16.08
C LYS A 220 18.28 -12.66 15.95
N LYS A 221 17.52 -12.49 17.02
CA LYS A 221 16.46 -11.49 17.09
C LYS A 221 17.06 -10.09 17.12
N LEU A 222 16.65 -9.23 16.17
CA LEU A 222 17.19 -7.89 16.02
C LEU A 222 16.34 -6.81 16.71
N PHE A 223 15.03 -7.01 16.82
CA PHE A 223 14.08 -6.08 17.45
C PHE A 223 12.79 -6.79 17.90
N ASP A 224 12.00 -6.13 18.73
CA ASP A 224 10.77 -6.69 19.32
C ASP A 224 9.48 -6.19 18.66
N ASP A 225 9.56 -5.20 17.78
CA ASP A 225 8.40 -4.69 17.05
C ASP A 225 8.01 -5.61 15.89
N ASN A 226 6.72 -5.59 15.50
CA ASN A 226 6.28 -6.31 14.31
C ASN A 226 6.94 -5.77 13.03
N TRP A 227 7.14 -4.44 12.96
CA TRP A 227 7.86 -3.77 11.88
C TRP A 227 8.39 -2.41 12.30
N ILE A 228 9.41 -1.96 11.59
CA ILE A 228 10.05 -0.67 11.78
C ILE A 228 10.02 0.11 10.46
N TYR A 229 9.49 1.34 10.48
CA TYR A 229 9.60 2.27 9.37
C TYR A 229 10.95 2.98 9.39
N ILE A 230 11.62 3.07 8.23
CA ILE A 230 12.96 3.65 8.10
C ILE A 230 12.85 5.04 7.47
N HIS A 231 12.95 6.07 8.30
CA HIS A 231 12.89 7.48 7.88
C HIS A 231 14.26 8.06 7.55
N SER A 232 15.34 7.34 7.83
CA SER A 232 16.71 7.79 7.56
C SER A 232 16.93 8.00 6.07
N PRO A 233 17.42 9.16 5.62
CA PRO A 233 17.58 9.46 4.20
C PRO A 233 18.70 8.65 3.52
N ASN A 234 19.66 8.14 4.29
CA ASN A 234 20.83 7.40 3.79
C ASN A 234 20.57 5.87 3.71
N ILE A 235 19.36 5.41 3.97
CA ILE A 235 18.93 4.03 3.89
C ILE A 235 17.77 3.96 2.91
N ASP A 236 17.89 3.19 1.84
CA ASP A 236 16.85 3.08 0.81
C ASP A 236 15.72 2.15 1.23
N MET A 237 16.02 1.19 2.11
CA MET A 237 15.01 0.35 2.73
C MET A 237 13.95 1.21 3.41
N ALA A 238 12.67 0.97 3.09
CA ALA A 238 11.57 1.74 3.65
C ALA A 238 11.00 1.13 4.93
N ARG A 239 10.99 -0.20 5.03
CA ARG A 239 10.44 -0.93 6.17
C ARG A 239 11.18 -2.24 6.39
N ILE A 240 11.28 -2.64 7.66
CA ILE A 240 11.72 -3.99 8.08
C ILE A 240 10.59 -4.61 8.88
N SER A 241 10.25 -5.86 8.60
CA SER A 241 9.28 -6.64 9.39
C SER A 241 9.94 -7.89 9.94
N ASP A 242 9.63 -8.24 11.19
CA ASP A 242 9.98 -9.54 11.80
C ASP A 242 8.70 -10.34 12.01
N PHE A 243 8.57 -11.44 11.26
CA PHE A 243 7.36 -12.25 11.29
C PHE A 243 7.21 -13.10 12.55
N THR A 244 8.28 -13.34 13.31
CA THR A 244 8.17 -14.03 14.60
C THR A 244 7.41 -13.21 15.63
N ASN A 245 7.48 -11.85 15.52
CA ASN A 245 6.72 -10.94 16.37
C ASN A 245 5.22 -10.90 16.04
N PHE A 246 4.81 -11.34 14.83
CA PHE A 246 3.39 -11.54 14.49
C PHE A 246 2.88 -12.90 15.00
N SER A 247 3.69 -13.95 14.84
CA SER A 247 3.39 -15.30 15.34
C SER A 247 4.67 -16.13 15.43
N GLU A 248 4.94 -16.65 16.62
CA GLU A 248 6.09 -17.56 16.86
C GLU A 248 6.05 -18.82 15.99
N SER A 249 4.87 -19.23 15.52
CA SER A 249 4.71 -20.38 14.64
C SER A 249 5.17 -20.17 13.21
N MET A 250 5.55 -18.95 12.82
CA MET A 250 6.00 -18.63 11.46
C MET A 250 7.48 -18.99 11.21
N SER A 251 8.22 -19.36 12.26
CA SER A 251 9.62 -19.75 12.11
C SER A 251 9.99 -20.84 13.10
N PRO A 252 10.99 -21.67 12.76
CA PRO A 252 11.63 -22.55 13.75
C PRO A 252 12.32 -21.75 14.86
N GLN A 253 12.45 -22.36 16.04
CA GLN A 253 13.15 -21.74 17.16
C GLN A 253 14.60 -21.38 16.78
N GLY A 254 15.04 -20.19 17.12
CA GLY A 254 16.38 -19.67 16.82
C GLY A 254 16.56 -19.15 15.39
N ALA A 255 15.49 -19.07 14.60
CA ALA A 255 15.49 -18.48 13.28
C ALA A 255 14.50 -17.31 13.24
N TYR A 256 14.93 -16.15 12.72
CA TYR A 256 14.17 -14.91 12.70
C TYR A 256 14.02 -14.43 11.25
N PRO A 257 12.88 -14.70 10.59
CA PRO A 257 12.61 -14.27 9.21
C PRO A 257 12.26 -12.78 9.18
N LEU A 258 13.09 -12.02 8.52
CA LEU A 258 12.92 -10.59 8.27
C LEU A 258 12.50 -10.37 6.83
N THR A 259 11.70 -9.35 6.59
CA THR A 259 11.44 -8.81 5.25
C THR A 259 11.88 -7.36 5.18
N LEU A 260 12.79 -7.09 4.25
CA LEU A 260 13.33 -5.76 3.94
C LEU A 260 12.60 -5.26 2.70
N GLU A 261 11.94 -4.11 2.79
CA GLU A 261 11.05 -3.63 1.75
C GLU A 261 11.61 -2.41 1.01
N TYR A 262 11.66 -2.52 -0.31
CA TYR A 262 12.10 -1.47 -1.23
C TYR A 262 10.99 -1.13 -2.21
N PHE A 263 10.89 0.16 -2.54
CA PHE A 263 9.94 0.65 -3.53
C PHE A 263 10.71 1.29 -4.68
N CYS A 264 10.37 0.93 -5.90
CA CYS A 264 11.07 1.41 -7.09
C CYS A 264 10.13 1.55 -8.28
N PHE A 265 10.57 2.27 -9.30
CA PHE A 265 9.96 2.22 -10.61
C PHE A 265 10.61 1.12 -11.46
N GLU A 266 10.00 0.81 -12.60
CA GLU A 266 10.51 -0.20 -13.53
C GLU A 266 11.85 0.24 -14.16
N GLU A 267 12.06 1.55 -14.28
CA GLU A 267 13.27 2.18 -14.79
C GLU A 267 14.41 2.30 -13.75
N ASP A 268 14.14 2.08 -12.46
CA ASP A 268 15.15 2.21 -11.41
C ASP A 268 16.14 1.03 -11.44
N ASP A 269 17.43 1.33 -11.22
CA ASP A 269 18.50 0.33 -11.27
C ASP A 269 18.26 -0.88 -10.35
N ILE A 270 17.72 -0.64 -9.15
CA ILE A 270 17.44 -1.70 -8.17
C ILE A 270 16.43 -2.73 -8.70
N TRP A 271 15.46 -2.31 -9.52
CA TRP A 271 14.47 -3.23 -10.11
C TRP A 271 15.11 -4.25 -11.04
N ASN A 272 16.13 -3.81 -11.77
CA ASN A 272 16.80 -4.58 -12.83
C ASN A 272 18.05 -5.34 -12.34
N GLN A 273 18.43 -5.20 -11.06
CA GLN A 273 19.55 -5.91 -10.47
C GLN A 273 19.24 -7.40 -10.30
N ASN A 274 20.28 -8.25 -10.28
CA ASN A 274 20.14 -9.67 -9.90
C ASN A 274 19.85 -9.80 -8.40
N ASN A 275 19.30 -10.95 -8.01
CA ASN A 275 18.89 -11.20 -6.62
C ASN A 275 20.03 -11.11 -5.63
N ASP A 276 21.21 -11.66 -5.95
CA ASP A 276 22.37 -11.67 -5.05
C ASP A 276 22.81 -10.25 -4.69
N LYS A 277 22.90 -9.37 -5.68
CA LYS A 277 23.24 -7.97 -5.43
C LYS A 277 22.21 -7.24 -4.57
N ILE A 278 20.92 -7.53 -4.75
CA ILE A 278 19.85 -6.93 -3.93
C ILE A 278 19.93 -7.48 -2.49
N ILE A 279 20.20 -8.77 -2.32
CA ILE A 279 20.41 -9.38 -1.00
C ILE A 279 21.60 -8.71 -0.31
N ASP A 280 22.75 -8.64 -0.97
CA ASP A 280 23.96 -8.01 -0.42
C ASP A 280 23.72 -6.56 -0.02
N TYR A 281 22.99 -5.82 -0.87
CA TYR A 281 22.59 -4.45 -0.58
C TYR A 281 21.72 -4.36 0.66
N GLY A 282 20.68 -5.18 0.76
CA GLY A 282 19.79 -5.24 1.92
C GLY A 282 20.51 -5.62 3.20
N LEU A 283 21.44 -6.60 3.14
CA LEU A 283 22.26 -7.01 4.28
C LEU A 283 23.22 -5.91 4.76
N LYS A 284 23.79 -5.16 3.83
CA LYS A 284 24.64 -4.00 4.17
C LYS A 284 23.85 -2.94 4.93
N GLU A 285 22.64 -2.60 4.46
CA GLU A 285 21.76 -1.66 5.16
C GLU A 285 21.30 -2.20 6.51
N LEU A 286 20.93 -3.48 6.58
CA LEU A 286 20.51 -4.14 7.82
C LEU A 286 21.62 -4.09 8.90
N ARG A 287 22.86 -4.41 8.53
CA ARG A 287 24.03 -4.31 9.43
C ARG A 287 24.27 -2.86 9.86
N SER A 288 24.10 -1.90 8.96
CA SER A 288 24.28 -0.47 9.29
C SER A 288 23.24 0.05 10.28
N ILE A 289 22.02 -0.51 10.27
CA ILE A 289 20.93 -0.12 11.16
C ILE A 289 21.15 -0.68 12.57
N PHE A 290 21.48 -1.96 12.69
CA PHE A 290 21.52 -2.62 13.99
C PHE A 290 22.91 -2.67 14.62
N GLY A 291 23.99 -2.55 13.83
CA GLY A 291 25.36 -2.53 14.34
C GLY A 291 25.79 -3.81 15.06
N VAL A 292 25.11 -4.94 14.81
CA VAL A 292 25.37 -6.22 15.44
C VAL A 292 25.66 -7.30 14.41
N ASP A 293 26.50 -8.27 14.77
CA ASP A 293 26.75 -9.43 13.94
C ASP A 293 25.65 -10.47 14.07
N PHE A 294 25.28 -11.05 12.94
CA PHE A 294 24.34 -12.15 12.81
C PHE A 294 24.75 -13.05 11.63
N ASN A 295 24.37 -14.31 11.70
CA ASN A 295 24.54 -15.25 10.60
C ASN A 295 23.25 -15.33 9.77
N ILE A 296 23.41 -15.52 8.47
CA ILE A 296 22.32 -15.68 7.53
C ILE A 296 22.02 -17.17 7.40
N ILE A 297 20.78 -17.56 7.68
CA ILE A 297 20.31 -18.93 7.53
C ILE A 297 19.75 -19.13 6.12
N HIS A 298 18.99 -18.14 5.62
CA HIS A 298 18.36 -18.19 4.30
C HIS A 298 18.15 -16.77 3.76
N SER A 299 18.14 -16.63 2.45
CA SER A 299 17.78 -15.37 1.79
C SER A 299 17.15 -15.61 0.43
N GLU A 300 16.16 -14.79 0.09
CA GLU A 300 15.49 -14.80 -1.21
C GLU A 300 14.93 -13.41 -1.55
N VAL A 301 14.61 -13.18 -2.82
CA VAL A 301 14.01 -11.93 -3.31
C VAL A 301 12.68 -12.20 -4.00
N SER A 302 11.65 -11.49 -3.56
CA SER A 302 10.36 -11.42 -4.25
C SER A 302 10.16 -10.07 -4.90
N ARG A 303 9.68 -10.04 -6.14
CA ARG A 303 9.33 -8.83 -6.87
C ARG A 303 7.85 -8.80 -7.15
N SER A 304 7.21 -7.68 -6.79
CA SER A 304 5.81 -7.42 -7.07
C SER A 304 5.72 -6.23 -8.03
N PRO A 305 5.52 -6.47 -9.34
CA PRO A 305 5.38 -5.40 -10.31
C PRO A 305 4.04 -4.67 -10.07
N LYS A 306 4.03 -3.36 -10.29
CA LYS A 306 2.81 -2.52 -10.22
C LYS A 306 2.03 -2.67 -8.91
N ALA A 307 2.74 -2.81 -7.78
CA ALA A 307 2.17 -3.07 -6.47
C ALA A 307 1.38 -1.88 -5.89
N TYR A 308 1.79 -0.65 -6.22
CA TYR A 308 1.19 0.57 -5.68
C TYR A 308 0.82 1.55 -6.79
N PRO A 309 -0.47 1.95 -6.92
CA PRO A 309 -0.85 3.05 -7.80
C PRO A 309 -0.27 4.36 -7.26
N VAL A 310 0.38 5.14 -8.10
CA VAL A 310 0.95 6.45 -7.72
C VAL A 310 -0.14 7.50 -7.76
N ILE A 311 -0.58 7.95 -6.60
CA ILE A 311 -1.67 8.93 -6.43
C ILE A 311 -1.12 10.35 -6.62
N LYS A 312 -0.79 10.70 -7.86
CA LYS A 312 -0.31 12.02 -8.23
C LYS A 312 -1.47 13.01 -8.31
N THR A 313 -1.26 14.26 -7.94
CA THR A 313 -2.26 15.34 -8.11
C THR A 313 -2.83 15.34 -9.54
N GLY A 314 -4.15 15.33 -9.66
CA GLY A 314 -4.84 15.30 -10.95
C GLY A 314 -5.02 13.92 -11.58
N TYR A 315 -4.57 12.84 -10.96
CA TYR A 315 -4.74 11.47 -11.48
C TYR A 315 -6.23 11.10 -11.69
N GLN A 316 -7.12 11.68 -10.90
CA GLN A 316 -8.57 11.38 -10.93
C GLN A 316 -9.18 11.63 -12.31
N ILE A 317 -8.74 12.65 -13.03
CA ILE A 317 -9.23 12.98 -14.38
C ILE A 317 -8.98 11.79 -15.33
N HIS A 318 -7.82 11.15 -15.23
CA HIS A 318 -7.49 9.97 -16.04
C HIS A 318 -8.33 8.75 -15.65
N ILE A 319 -8.56 8.57 -14.34
CA ILE A 319 -9.40 7.48 -13.83
C ILE A 319 -10.84 7.65 -14.30
N ASP A 320 -11.38 8.86 -14.26
CA ASP A 320 -12.76 9.14 -14.69
C ASP A 320 -12.95 8.82 -16.18
N VAL A 321 -11.98 9.16 -17.03
CA VAL A 321 -12.02 8.81 -18.46
C VAL A 321 -12.06 7.29 -18.64
N ILE A 322 -11.20 6.54 -17.94
CA ILE A 322 -11.14 5.07 -18.06
C ILE A 322 -12.40 4.43 -17.45
N ARG A 323 -12.85 4.90 -16.28
CA ARG A 323 -14.07 4.42 -15.63
C ARG A 323 -15.28 4.56 -16.52
N ASN A 324 -15.48 5.75 -17.11
CA ASN A 324 -16.61 6.01 -18.01
C ASN A 324 -16.59 5.10 -19.24
N TRP A 325 -15.41 4.84 -19.80
CA TRP A 325 -15.26 3.88 -20.88
C TRP A 325 -15.59 2.46 -20.41
N LEU A 326 -15.07 2.00 -19.29
CA LEU A 326 -15.37 0.68 -18.73
C LEU A 326 -16.86 0.49 -18.46
N LEU A 327 -17.55 1.52 -17.97
CA LEU A 327 -19.00 1.48 -17.75
C LEU A 327 -19.82 1.40 -19.05
N SER A 328 -19.24 1.78 -20.19
CA SER A 328 -19.88 1.59 -21.51
C SER A 328 -19.70 0.19 -22.08
N LEU A 329 -18.79 -0.60 -21.50
CA LEU A 329 -18.55 -1.99 -21.94
C LEU A 329 -19.50 -2.94 -21.19
N PRO A 330 -20.36 -3.67 -21.90
CA PRO A 330 -21.24 -4.64 -21.25
C PRO A 330 -20.43 -5.80 -20.67
N ASN A 331 -20.81 -6.26 -19.47
CA ASN A 331 -20.28 -7.49 -18.89
C ASN A 331 -18.78 -7.49 -18.54
N ILE A 332 -18.15 -6.30 -18.40
CA ILE A 332 -16.79 -6.13 -17.93
C ILE A 332 -16.80 -5.30 -16.65
N THR A 333 -16.19 -5.81 -15.58
CA THR A 333 -16.17 -5.13 -14.29
C THR A 333 -14.76 -5.10 -13.72
N ALA A 334 -14.24 -3.90 -13.44
CA ALA A 334 -12.99 -3.71 -12.73
C ALA A 334 -13.19 -3.89 -11.22
N ILE A 335 -12.29 -4.62 -10.58
CA ILE A 335 -12.29 -4.84 -9.13
C ILE A 335 -10.87 -4.74 -8.54
N GLY A 336 -10.77 -4.71 -7.22
CA GLY A 336 -9.50 -4.82 -6.52
C GLY A 336 -8.69 -3.53 -6.48
N ARG A 337 -7.41 -3.67 -6.15
CA ARG A 337 -6.47 -2.56 -5.98
C ARG A 337 -5.97 -2.03 -7.32
N SER A 338 -5.42 -2.92 -8.13
CA SER A 338 -4.75 -2.54 -9.38
C SER A 338 -5.72 -2.35 -10.52
N GLY A 339 -6.81 -3.15 -10.60
CA GLY A 339 -7.85 -3.02 -11.62
C GLY A 339 -8.68 -1.74 -11.51
N MET A 340 -8.66 -1.08 -10.34
CA MET A 340 -9.37 0.17 -10.10
C MET A 340 -8.43 1.35 -9.85
N PHE A 341 -7.12 1.14 -9.90
CA PHE A 341 -6.10 2.15 -9.55
C PHE A 341 -6.37 2.82 -8.20
N LYS A 342 -6.79 2.06 -7.20
CA LYS A 342 -7.08 2.53 -5.85
C LYS A 342 -6.08 2.01 -4.83
N TYR A 343 -5.74 2.83 -3.83
CA TYR A 343 -4.89 2.39 -2.72
C TYR A 343 -5.71 1.55 -1.72
N ASN A 344 -6.18 0.40 -2.18
CA ASN A 344 -6.97 -0.54 -1.39
C ASN A 344 -6.08 -1.45 -0.53
N ASN A 345 -6.48 -1.71 0.71
CA ASN A 345 -5.99 -2.82 1.51
C ASN A 345 -6.73 -4.11 1.08
N GLN A 346 -6.39 -5.26 1.69
CA GLN A 346 -7.00 -6.55 1.32
C GLN A 346 -8.53 -6.56 1.52
N ASP A 347 -9.02 -6.03 2.64
CA ASP A 347 -10.44 -5.88 2.97
C ASP A 347 -11.20 -5.05 1.93
N HIS A 348 -10.63 -3.91 1.52
CA HIS A 348 -11.21 -3.09 0.45
C HIS A 348 -11.23 -3.84 -0.89
N ALA A 349 -10.14 -4.53 -1.24
CA ALA A 349 -10.09 -5.32 -2.47
C ALA A 349 -11.14 -6.45 -2.46
N MET A 350 -11.31 -7.14 -1.32
CA MET A 350 -12.38 -8.15 -1.14
C MET A 350 -13.77 -7.53 -1.25
N ALA A 351 -13.99 -6.35 -0.65
CA ALA A 351 -15.27 -5.65 -0.70
C ALA A 351 -15.65 -5.27 -2.14
N THR A 352 -14.69 -4.83 -2.97
CA THR A 352 -14.96 -4.55 -4.39
C THR A 352 -15.45 -5.78 -5.14
N GLY A 353 -14.82 -6.93 -4.91
CA GLY A 353 -15.25 -8.21 -5.49
C GLY A 353 -16.64 -8.64 -5.02
N LEU A 354 -16.92 -8.48 -3.72
CA LEU A 354 -18.23 -8.79 -3.13
C LEU A 354 -19.32 -7.88 -3.70
N TYR A 355 -19.07 -6.58 -3.87
CA TYR A 355 -20.02 -5.63 -4.45
C TYR A 355 -20.31 -5.99 -5.90
N ALA A 356 -19.26 -6.23 -6.70
CA ALA A 356 -19.40 -6.65 -8.09
C ALA A 356 -20.24 -7.94 -8.22
N ALA A 357 -19.95 -8.94 -7.39
CA ALA A 357 -20.68 -10.21 -7.40
C ALA A 357 -22.16 -10.06 -6.97
N ARG A 358 -22.44 -9.23 -5.95
CA ARG A 358 -23.84 -8.97 -5.51
C ARG A 358 -24.66 -8.28 -6.59
N THR A 359 -24.11 -7.28 -7.24
CA THR A 359 -24.78 -6.58 -8.34
C THR A 359 -25.01 -7.52 -9.51
N PHE A 360 -24.01 -8.29 -9.89
CA PHE A 360 -24.11 -9.30 -10.96
C PHE A 360 -25.22 -10.34 -10.68
N LEU A 361 -25.37 -10.76 -9.43
CA LEU A 361 -26.39 -11.72 -9.01
C LEU A 361 -27.79 -11.09 -8.75
N GLY A 362 -27.99 -9.80 -9.04
CA GLY A 362 -29.25 -9.12 -8.80
C GLY A 362 -29.60 -8.96 -7.31
N LYS A 363 -28.60 -9.03 -6.40
CA LYS A 363 -28.81 -8.90 -4.95
C LYS A 363 -28.69 -7.47 -4.43
N GLY A 364 -28.92 -6.50 -5.27
CA GLY A 364 -28.86 -5.06 -5.00
C GLY A 364 -27.98 -4.34 -6.04
N ASN A 365 -27.93 -3.03 -5.92
CA ASN A 365 -27.10 -2.19 -6.77
C ASN A 365 -25.91 -1.65 -5.96
N TYR A 366 -24.77 -2.35 -6.03
CA TYR A 366 -23.54 -2.03 -5.32
C TYR A 366 -22.47 -1.62 -6.34
N ASP A 367 -21.96 -0.41 -6.24
CA ASP A 367 -20.85 0.02 -7.10
C ASP A 367 -19.49 -0.30 -6.43
N PRO A 368 -18.63 -1.17 -7.01
CA PRO A 368 -17.29 -1.39 -6.52
C PRO A 368 -16.44 -0.11 -6.39
N TRP A 369 -16.73 0.92 -7.19
CA TRP A 369 -16.03 2.19 -7.15
C TRP A 369 -16.33 3.02 -5.89
N GLU A 370 -17.42 2.72 -5.18
CA GLU A 370 -17.79 3.36 -3.90
C GLU A 370 -17.05 2.76 -2.69
N VAL A 371 -16.27 1.69 -2.89
CA VAL A 371 -15.42 1.14 -1.82
C VAL A 371 -14.21 2.04 -1.61
N ASN A 372 -13.87 2.33 -0.34
CA ASN A 372 -12.71 3.15 0.05
C ASN A 372 -12.74 4.55 -0.58
N VAL A 373 -13.89 5.20 -0.53
CA VAL A 373 -14.06 6.63 -0.85
C VAL A 373 -13.94 7.49 0.42
N ASP A 374 -13.74 8.79 0.27
CA ASP A 374 -13.36 9.75 1.33
C ASP A 374 -14.26 9.78 2.58
N GLY A 375 -15.45 9.21 2.51
CA GLY A 375 -16.44 9.22 3.58
C GLY A 375 -16.27 8.18 4.68
N GLU A 376 -15.79 6.97 4.39
CA GLU A 376 -15.84 5.84 5.31
C GLU A 376 -14.47 5.16 5.47
N TYR A 377 -13.93 5.24 6.68
CA TYR A 377 -12.80 4.40 7.10
C TYR A 377 -13.39 3.05 7.56
N GLN A 378 -13.24 2.00 6.75
CA GLN A 378 -13.90 0.71 6.99
C GLN A 378 -13.25 -0.15 8.09
N GLU A 379 -12.16 0.29 8.68
CA GLU A 379 -11.55 -0.35 9.87
C GLU A 379 -12.34 -0.06 11.17
N GLU A 380 -13.51 0.56 11.09
CA GLU A 380 -14.38 0.78 12.24
C GLU A 380 -15.10 -0.52 12.63
N ILE A 381 -14.83 -1.02 13.83
CA ILE A 381 -15.73 -1.99 14.47
C ILE A 381 -17.04 -1.24 14.75
N ARG A 382 -18.08 -1.50 13.96
CA ARG A 382 -19.44 -1.10 14.31
C ARG A 382 -19.84 -1.97 15.50
N ASN A 383 -19.89 -1.41 16.70
CA ASN A 383 -20.58 -2.02 17.82
C ASN A 383 -22.08 -2.02 17.44
N ASN A 384 -22.57 -3.17 17.00
CA ASN A 384 -24.01 -3.43 16.93
C ASN A 384 -24.55 -3.66 18.34
#